data_c3187c4d164d693a17798b8daa773edf
#
_entry.id   c3187c4d164d693a17798b8daa773edf
#
_cell.length_a   1.000
_cell.length_b   1.000
_cell.length_c   1.000
_cell.angle_alpha   90.00
_cell.angle_beta   90.00
_cell.angle_gamma   90.00
#
_symmetry.space_group_name_H-M   'P 1'
#
loop_
_entity.id
_entity.type
_entity.pdbx_description
1 polymer ?
#
loop_
_entity_poly.entity_id
_entity_poly.type
_entity_poly.pdbx_seq_one_letter_code
_entity_poly.pdbx_strand_id
1 'polypeptide(L)'
;TKGSKDADFGTTLVSQLFGVPKGLYLVGAMLAILGFVTELNTILFVGLGLVFIIVARNIEGTIETAQIEQEVDSEEAAAEEIRQPENVNSLLQVDPIELEFGYGIIPLADVNQGGDLLDRVVMIRRQIALELGTVVPIIRLRDNIQLNPNQYIIKIKGIQVSEGEILFDHYMAMNPGYVEEEITGIPTFEPSFHLPAIWITEGQRERAESLGYTVVDPPSIIATHLTEIIRQHIAELLTRQDVQNLINNVKENNPSLVDELVPKLLGLGEIQKVLQNLLREGISIRDLLTILETLADYAPTTRDTDILTEYVRQSLKRAISTKYFPSHETTSVLTLDPKIEQEVMGSVKQTETGAFLNLDPARSKAILNAVGEEIKKLENMGKTPIIMTSPIVRMYFKRLTEDYYPDLVVVSYNEVESNVELQSVGMVTA
;
A
#
# COMPACT_ATOMS: atom_id res chain seq x y z
N THR A 1 -8.50 50.40 -6.29
CA THR A 1 -7.30 50.64 -7.06
C THR A 1 -7.59 50.51 -8.54
N LYS A 2 -8.12 51.63 -9.12
CA LYS A 2 -8.43 51.79 -10.52
C LYS A 2 -7.37 52.75 -11.06
N GLY A 3 -6.34 52.28 -11.78
CA GLY A 3 -5.31 53.19 -12.28
C GLY A 3 -4.19 52.57 -13.10
N SER A 4 -4.28 51.31 -13.56
CA SER A 4 -3.18 50.70 -14.33
C SER A 4 -3.59 50.05 -15.66
N LYS A 5 -4.78 50.29 -16.17
CA LYS A 5 -5.25 49.71 -17.45
C LYS A 5 -5.06 50.56 -18.70
N ASP A 6 -4.85 51.87 -18.54
CA ASP A 6 -4.79 52.78 -19.72
C ASP A 6 -3.37 52.99 -20.28
N ALA A 7 -2.33 52.73 -19.49
CA ALA A 7 -0.94 52.81 -19.98
C ALA A 7 -0.52 51.58 -20.80
N ASP A 8 -1.18 50.46 -20.64
CA ASP A 8 -0.84 49.19 -21.28
C ASP A 8 -1.45 49.01 -22.68
N PHE A 9 -2.55 49.74 -22.96
CA PHE A 9 -3.26 49.59 -24.23
C PHE A 9 -2.52 50.24 -25.39
N GLY A 10 -1.85 51.37 -25.17
CA GLY A 10 -1.04 52.05 -26.18
C GLY A 10 0.21 51.29 -26.56
N THR A 11 0.91 50.72 -25.55
CA THR A 11 2.10 49.90 -25.77
C THR A 11 1.76 48.54 -26.39
N THR A 12 0.63 47.95 -26.03
CA THR A 12 0.16 46.69 -26.62
C THR A 12 -0.28 46.89 -28.08
N LEU A 13 -0.95 48.00 -28.43
CA LEU A 13 -1.33 48.34 -29.81
C LEU A 13 -0.11 48.59 -30.68
N VAL A 14 0.86 49.35 -30.20
CA VAL A 14 2.12 49.61 -30.91
C VAL A 14 2.90 48.31 -31.11
N SER A 15 3.02 47.46 -30.12
CA SER A 15 3.70 46.16 -30.25
C SER A 15 2.99 45.19 -31.21
N GLN A 16 1.66 45.19 -31.24
CA GLN A 16 0.88 44.39 -32.20
C GLN A 16 0.95 44.92 -33.63
N LEU A 17 0.97 46.24 -33.83
CA LEU A 17 1.09 46.86 -35.16
C LEU A 17 2.50 46.76 -35.75
N PHE A 18 3.52 46.88 -34.91
CA PHE A 18 4.93 46.83 -35.33
C PHE A 18 5.57 45.45 -35.15
N GLY A 19 4.92 44.54 -34.43
CA GLY A 19 5.41 43.18 -34.17
C GLY A 19 5.25 42.17 -35.31
N VAL A 20 4.53 42.54 -36.37
CA VAL A 20 4.32 41.66 -37.54
C VAL A 20 4.96 42.30 -38.78
N PRO A 21 6.18 41.90 -39.19
CA PRO A 21 6.91 42.48 -40.32
C PRO A 21 6.09 42.52 -41.63
N LYS A 22 5.28 41.46 -41.85
CA LYS A 22 4.38 41.37 -43.04
C LYS A 22 3.36 42.52 -43.12
N GLY A 23 2.88 43.00 -41.97
CA GLY A 23 1.96 44.15 -41.91
C GLY A 23 2.64 45.45 -42.33
N LEU A 24 3.90 45.68 -41.90
CA LEU A 24 4.68 46.85 -42.25
C LEU A 24 5.06 46.89 -43.73
N TYR A 25 5.36 45.75 -44.35
CA TYR A 25 5.57 45.67 -45.79
C TYR A 25 4.30 46.05 -46.57
N LEU A 26 3.14 45.61 -46.13
CA LEU A 26 1.85 45.90 -46.75
C LEU A 26 1.50 47.41 -46.65
N VAL A 27 1.71 48.00 -45.49
CA VAL A 27 1.51 49.46 -45.26
C VAL A 27 2.51 50.25 -46.09
N GLY A 28 3.77 49.90 -46.17
CA GLY A 28 4.78 50.54 -46.98
C GLY A 28 4.47 50.48 -48.46
N ALA A 29 4.04 49.32 -48.96
CA ALA A 29 3.62 49.14 -50.34
C ALA A 29 2.37 49.97 -50.67
N MET A 30 1.38 50.03 -49.78
CA MET A 30 0.14 50.75 -49.93
C MET A 30 0.38 52.28 -49.98
N LEU A 31 1.27 52.80 -49.11
CA LEU A 31 1.69 54.21 -49.14
C LEU A 31 2.42 54.59 -50.43
N ALA A 32 3.30 53.70 -50.92
CA ALA A 32 3.99 53.93 -52.19
C ALA A 32 3.02 53.98 -53.34
N ILE A 33 2.03 53.09 -53.41
CA ILE A 33 0.98 53.10 -54.46
C ILE A 33 0.11 54.34 -54.35
N LEU A 34 -0.29 54.75 -53.15
CA LEU A 34 -1.07 55.96 -52.91
C LEU A 34 -0.32 57.19 -53.37
N GLY A 35 0.99 57.26 -53.22
CA GLY A 35 1.84 58.35 -53.70
C GLY A 35 1.88 58.49 -55.23
N PHE A 36 1.66 57.41 -55.99
CA PHE A 36 1.57 57.41 -57.45
C PHE A 36 0.16 57.67 -57.96
N VAL A 37 -0.87 57.31 -57.20
CA VAL A 37 -2.27 57.46 -57.64
C VAL A 37 -2.85 58.86 -57.31
N THR A 38 -2.37 59.46 -56.22
CA THR A 38 -2.82 60.78 -55.79
C THR A 38 -1.78 61.81 -56.19
N GLU A 39 -2.20 62.92 -56.82
CA GLU A 39 -1.33 64.07 -57.23
C GLU A 39 -0.78 64.85 -56.02
N LEU A 40 -0.91 64.30 -54.80
CA LEU A 40 -0.42 64.80 -53.52
C LEU A 40 1.01 64.33 -53.29
N ASN A 41 1.95 65.27 -53.35
CA ASN A 41 3.37 65.22 -52.98
C ASN A 41 3.98 63.77 -52.98
N THR A 42 4.10 63.20 -54.20
CA THR A 42 4.57 61.83 -54.48
C THR A 42 5.88 61.46 -53.75
N ILE A 43 6.80 62.45 -53.65
CA ILE A 43 8.11 62.20 -52.98
C ILE A 43 7.94 61.91 -51.52
N LEU A 44 6.98 62.47 -50.81
CA LEU A 44 6.75 62.31 -49.36
C LEU A 44 6.13 60.98 -49.07
N PHE A 45 5.15 60.50 -49.84
CA PHE A 45 4.48 59.24 -49.65
C PHE A 45 5.35 58.04 -50.03
N VAL A 46 6.11 58.16 -51.15
CA VAL A 46 7.06 57.11 -51.54
C VAL A 46 8.22 57.06 -50.56
N GLY A 47 8.74 58.18 -50.05
CA GLY A 47 9.77 58.22 -49.03
C GLY A 47 9.32 57.59 -47.74
N LEU A 48 8.07 57.88 -47.29
CA LEU A 48 7.51 57.25 -46.08
C LEU A 48 7.30 55.74 -46.25
N GLY A 49 6.82 55.26 -47.39
CA GLY A 49 6.67 53.87 -47.73
C GLY A 49 7.99 53.13 -47.71
N LEU A 50 9.05 53.72 -48.17
CA LEU A 50 10.41 53.16 -48.16
C LEU A 50 10.96 53.05 -46.76
N VAL A 51 10.67 53.98 -45.85
CA VAL A 51 11.03 53.93 -44.43
C VAL A 51 10.34 52.76 -43.78
N PHE A 52 9.04 52.55 -44.01
CA PHE A 52 8.33 51.39 -43.45
C PHE A 52 8.91 50.06 -43.93
N ILE A 53 9.30 49.93 -45.17
CA ILE A 53 9.94 48.71 -45.71
C ILE A 53 11.31 48.45 -45.08
N ILE A 54 12.12 49.50 -44.86
CA ILE A 54 13.43 49.40 -44.19
C ILE A 54 13.25 48.96 -42.73
N VAL A 55 12.28 49.56 -42.01
CA VAL A 55 11.96 49.17 -40.63
C VAL A 55 11.48 47.72 -40.54
N ALA A 56 10.60 47.28 -41.45
CA ALA A 56 10.13 45.94 -41.54
C ALA A 56 11.28 44.92 -41.69
N ARG A 57 12.21 45.24 -42.58
CA ARG A 57 13.39 44.36 -42.83
C ARG A 57 14.33 44.27 -41.64
N ASN A 58 14.53 45.37 -40.90
CA ASN A 58 15.33 45.35 -39.67
C ASN A 58 14.65 44.54 -38.55
N ILE A 59 13.34 44.65 -38.40
CA ILE A 59 12.59 43.89 -37.40
C ILE A 59 12.58 42.38 -37.73
N GLU A 60 12.44 42.02 -39.01
CA GLU A 60 12.48 40.62 -39.47
C GLU A 60 13.83 39.96 -39.14
N GLY A 61 14.95 40.65 -39.38
CA GLY A 61 16.29 40.17 -39.03
C GLY A 61 16.50 40.02 -37.50
N THR A 62 15.87 40.88 -36.69
CA THR A 62 15.99 40.78 -35.21
C THR A 62 15.13 39.63 -34.65
N ILE A 63 13.97 39.36 -35.26
CA ILE A 63 13.11 38.23 -34.84
C ILE A 63 13.77 36.90 -35.23
N GLU A 64 14.36 36.81 -36.43
CA GLU A 64 15.02 35.61 -36.91
C GLU A 64 16.25 35.21 -36.02
N THR A 65 17.06 36.22 -35.64
CA THR A 65 18.18 36.01 -34.71
C THR A 65 17.71 35.61 -33.30
N ALA A 66 16.63 36.23 -32.80
CA ALA A 66 16.09 35.87 -31.48
C ALA A 66 15.44 34.50 -31.45
N GLN A 67 14.86 34.03 -32.55
CA GLN A 67 14.33 32.66 -32.65
C GLN A 67 15.44 31.62 -32.72
N ILE A 68 16.52 31.89 -33.45
CA ILE A 68 17.70 31.01 -33.53
C ILE A 68 18.39 30.94 -32.17
N GLU A 69 18.55 32.04 -31.44
CA GLU A 69 19.09 32.07 -30.08
C GLU A 69 18.21 31.26 -29.09
N GLN A 70 16.87 31.39 -29.18
CA GLN A 70 15.95 30.62 -28.35
C GLN A 70 15.96 29.12 -28.68
N GLU A 71 16.09 28.75 -29.96
CA GLU A 71 16.22 27.32 -30.33
C GLU A 71 17.57 26.74 -29.84
N VAL A 72 18.66 27.47 -30.02
CA VAL A 72 19.98 27.05 -29.53
C VAL A 72 20.01 26.93 -28.00
N ASP A 73 19.49 27.95 -27.28
CA ASP A 73 19.41 27.91 -25.82
C ASP A 73 18.48 26.78 -25.33
N SER A 74 17.40 26.44 -26.05
CA SER A 74 16.53 25.34 -25.70
C SER A 74 17.16 23.96 -25.98
N GLU A 75 17.94 23.85 -27.08
CA GLU A 75 18.70 22.63 -27.36
C GLU A 75 19.89 22.45 -26.43
N GLU A 76 20.59 23.52 -26.05
CA GLU A 76 21.66 23.48 -25.04
C GLU A 76 21.11 23.15 -23.65
N ALA A 77 19.96 23.73 -23.24
CA ALA A 77 19.31 23.40 -21.97
C ALA A 77 18.83 21.95 -21.94
N ALA A 78 18.25 21.44 -23.03
CA ALA A 78 17.86 20.04 -23.14
C ALA A 78 19.09 19.08 -23.15
N ALA A 79 20.19 19.50 -23.78
CA ALA A 79 21.45 18.73 -23.76
C ALA A 79 22.17 18.78 -22.40
N GLU A 80 22.04 19.88 -21.64
CA GLU A 80 22.52 19.98 -20.27
C GLU A 80 21.66 19.18 -19.30
N GLU A 81 20.35 19.12 -19.48
CA GLU A 81 19.47 18.27 -18.68
C GLU A 81 19.78 16.77 -18.85
N ILE A 82 20.14 16.35 -20.09
CA ILE A 82 20.61 14.99 -20.37
C ILE A 82 22.03 14.73 -19.81
N ARG A 83 22.84 15.76 -19.63
CA ARG A 83 24.22 15.69 -19.10
C ARG A 83 24.31 15.90 -17.58
N GLN A 84 23.25 16.36 -16.93
CA GLN A 84 23.24 16.40 -15.46
C GLN A 84 23.38 14.97 -14.96
N PRO A 85 24.33 14.67 -14.05
CA PRO A 85 24.42 13.35 -13.49
C PRO A 85 23.08 13.04 -12.85
N GLU A 86 22.43 11.99 -13.37
CA GLU A 86 21.21 11.46 -12.81
C GLU A 86 21.35 11.46 -11.28
N ASN A 87 20.37 12.01 -10.59
CA ASN A 87 20.44 12.05 -9.13
C ASN A 87 20.35 10.61 -8.60
N VAL A 88 21.48 9.93 -8.59
CA VAL A 88 21.61 8.51 -8.21
C VAL A 88 20.97 8.26 -6.84
N ASN A 89 20.86 9.28 -5.99
CA ASN A 89 20.18 9.16 -4.70
C ASN A 89 18.67 8.88 -4.86
N SER A 90 18.03 9.32 -5.94
CA SER A 90 16.62 8.98 -6.21
C SER A 90 16.45 7.51 -6.59
N LEU A 91 17.44 6.90 -7.23
CA LEU A 91 17.46 5.49 -7.59
C LEU A 91 17.71 4.56 -6.39
N LEU A 92 18.26 5.11 -5.28
CA LEU A 92 18.47 4.37 -4.05
C LEU A 92 17.23 4.31 -3.16
N GLN A 93 16.17 5.06 -3.50
CA GLN A 93 14.92 5.00 -2.76
C GLN A 93 14.18 3.72 -3.13
N VAL A 94 13.99 2.86 -2.14
CA VAL A 94 13.21 1.63 -2.28
C VAL A 94 11.75 1.95 -1.93
N ASP A 95 10.86 1.71 -2.86
CA ASP A 95 9.42 1.86 -2.59
C ASP A 95 8.98 0.80 -1.56
N PRO A 96 8.18 1.18 -0.56
CA PRO A 96 7.73 0.23 0.48
C PRO A 96 6.92 -0.93 -0.06
N ILE A 97 6.05 -0.65 -1.05
CA ILE A 97 5.17 -1.63 -1.70
C ILE A 97 5.13 -1.31 -3.19
N GLU A 98 5.44 -2.30 -4.02
CA GLU A 98 5.35 -2.20 -5.48
C GLU A 98 4.51 -3.36 -6.03
N LEU A 99 3.63 -3.03 -6.98
CA LEU A 99 2.92 -3.99 -7.82
C LEU A 99 3.38 -3.79 -9.25
N GLU A 100 4.19 -4.72 -9.74
CA GLU A 100 4.63 -4.72 -11.14
C GLU A 100 3.81 -5.72 -11.95
N PHE A 101 3.48 -5.37 -13.19
CA PHE A 101 2.65 -6.21 -14.03
C PHE A 101 3.05 -6.14 -15.50
N GLY A 102 2.79 -7.24 -16.22
CA GLY A 102 3.00 -7.36 -17.65
C GLY A 102 2.00 -6.54 -18.47
N TYR A 103 2.30 -6.35 -19.74
CA TYR A 103 1.54 -5.44 -20.60
C TYR A 103 0.06 -5.83 -20.80
N GLY A 104 -0.31 -7.10 -20.65
CA GLY A 104 -1.68 -7.57 -20.76
C GLY A 104 -2.58 -7.11 -19.59
N ILE A 105 -1.98 -6.69 -18.47
CA ILE A 105 -2.71 -6.22 -17.28
C ILE A 105 -2.88 -4.69 -17.30
N ILE A 106 -2.13 -3.96 -18.13
CA ILE A 106 -2.21 -2.47 -18.22
C ILE A 106 -3.64 -1.95 -18.33
N PRO A 107 -4.55 -2.56 -19.13
CA PRO A 107 -5.93 -2.08 -19.23
C PRO A 107 -6.68 -2.05 -17.90
N LEU A 108 -6.34 -2.90 -16.93
CA LEU A 108 -6.93 -2.90 -15.59
C LEU A 108 -6.50 -1.71 -14.74
N ALA A 109 -5.34 -1.13 -15.04
CA ALA A 109 -4.79 0.04 -14.34
C ALA A 109 -5.06 1.36 -15.07
N ASP A 110 -5.41 1.33 -16.35
CA ASP A 110 -5.66 2.53 -17.17
C ASP A 110 -7.13 2.97 -17.06
N VAL A 111 -7.34 4.10 -16.38
CA VAL A 111 -8.67 4.72 -16.21
C VAL A 111 -9.35 5.02 -17.56
N ASN A 112 -8.57 5.36 -18.61
CA ASN A 112 -9.12 5.66 -19.94
C ASN A 112 -9.68 4.42 -20.64
N GLN A 113 -9.23 3.23 -20.23
CA GLN A 113 -9.72 1.93 -20.70
C GLN A 113 -10.76 1.30 -19.76
N GLY A 114 -11.22 2.04 -18.74
CA GLY A 114 -12.20 1.56 -17.76
C GLY A 114 -11.59 0.74 -16.61
N GLY A 115 -10.26 0.76 -16.46
CA GLY A 115 -9.57 0.09 -15.37
C GLY A 115 -9.83 0.77 -14.02
N ASP A 116 -10.08 -0.01 -12.98
CA ASP A 116 -10.40 0.44 -11.62
C ASP A 116 -9.36 0.00 -10.57
N LEU A 117 -8.26 -0.60 -11.00
CA LEU A 117 -7.24 -1.12 -10.07
C LEU A 117 -6.64 -0.04 -9.16
N LEU A 118 -6.47 1.19 -9.67
CA LEU A 118 -5.99 2.33 -8.87
C LEU A 118 -6.96 2.68 -7.74
N ASP A 119 -8.25 2.70 -8.03
CA ASP A 119 -9.29 3.00 -7.03
C ASP A 119 -9.35 1.89 -5.97
N ARG A 120 -9.21 0.64 -6.38
CA ARG A 120 -9.13 -0.50 -5.47
C ARG A 120 -7.92 -0.41 -4.54
N VAL A 121 -6.76 0.00 -5.03
CA VAL A 121 -5.56 0.23 -4.21
C VAL A 121 -5.81 1.30 -3.13
N VAL A 122 -6.51 2.37 -3.45
CA VAL A 122 -6.91 3.40 -2.47
C VAL A 122 -7.87 2.82 -1.43
N MET A 123 -8.85 2.01 -1.85
CA MET A 123 -9.80 1.35 -0.95
C MET A 123 -9.10 0.35 -0.01
N ILE A 124 -8.16 -0.45 -0.51
CA ILE A 124 -7.35 -1.39 0.29
C ILE A 124 -6.62 -0.65 1.42
N ARG A 125 -5.92 0.43 1.09
CA ARG A 125 -5.20 1.23 2.09
C ARG A 125 -6.13 1.75 3.18
N ARG A 126 -7.31 2.24 2.80
CA ARG A 126 -8.32 2.74 3.73
C ARG A 126 -8.89 1.61 4.60
N GLN A 127 -9.20 0.46 4.01
CA GLN A 127 -9.73 -0.69 4.72
C GLN A 127 -8.75 -1.19 5.79
N ILE A 128 -7.48 -1.40 5.42
CA ILE A 128 -6.44 -1.84 6.36
C ILE A 128 -6.23 -0.82 7.47
N ALA A 129 -6.24 0.47 7.16
CA ALA A 129 -6.12 1.52 8.17
C ALA A 129 -7.28 1.50 9.19
N LEU A 130 -8.50 1.27 8.74
CA LEU A 130 -9.67 1.14 9.61
C LEU A 130 -9.68 -0.16 10.42
N GLU A 131 -9.18 -1.23 9.85
CA GLU A 131 -9.13 -2.55 10.49
C GLU A 131 -7.98 -2.65 11.50
N LEU A 132 -6.77 -2.35 11.08
CA LEU A 132 -5.55 -2.56 11.89
C LEU A 132 -5.07 -1.32 12.62
N GLY A 133 -5.55 -0.12 12.26
CA GLY A 133 -5.17 1.13 12.93
C GLY A 133 -3.80 1.68 12.52
N THR A 134 -3.26 1.24 11.40
CA THR A 134 -1.99 1.75 10.85
C THR A 134 -2.17 2.24 9.42
N VAL A 135 -1.34 3.19 9.02
CA VAL A 135 -1.37 3.74 7.66
C VAL A 135 -0.49 2.88 6.74
N VAL A 136 -1.12 2.26 5.73
CA VAL A 136 -0.38 1.56 4.68
C VAL A 136 0.38 2.58 3.83
N PRO A 137 1.68 2.39 3.58
CA PRO A 137 2.46 3.24 2.69
C PRO A 137 1.87 3.34 1.28
N ILE A 138 2.42 4.24 0.47
CA ILE A 138 2.03 4.35 -0.94
C ILE A 138 2.40 3.05 -1.66
N ILE A 139 1.45 2.55 -2.44
CA ILE A 139 1.64 1.38 -3.30
C ILE A 139 1.95 1.90 -4.70
N ARG A 140 3.13 1.57 -5.21
CA ARG A 140 3.56 1.93 -6.56
C ARG A 140 3.10 0.88 -7.55
N LEU A 141 2.38 1.32 -8.58
CA LEU A 141 2.02 0.48 -9.72
C LEU A 141 2.99 0.79 -10.86
N ARG A 142 3.60 -0.25 -11.43
CA ARG A 142 4.57 -0.13 -12.53
C ARG A 142 4.32 -1.22 -13.57
N ASP A 143 4.40 -0.85 -14.82
CA ASP A 143 4.54 -1.81 -15.91
C ASP A 143 5.95 -2.38 -15.96
N ASN A 144 6.07 -3.67 -16.25
CA ASN A 144 7.35 -4.36 -16.41
C ASN A 144 7.34 -5.24 -17.65
N ILE A 145 8.09 -4.81 -18.66
CA ILE A 145 8.21 -5.51 -19.95
C ILE A 145 8.96 -6.86 -19.85
N GLN A 146 9.62 -7.13 -18.74
CA GLN A 146 10.32 -8.40 -18.52
C GLN A 146 9.37 -9.50 -18.03
N LEU A 147 8.19 -9.14 -17.54
CA LEU A 147 7.17 -10.09 -17.10
C LEU A 147 6.38 -10.65 -18.28
N ASN A 148 5.84 -11.86 -18.10
CA ASN A 148 4.85 -12.39 -19.03
C ASN A 148 3.64 -11.44 -19.11
N PRO A 149 2.93 -11.39 -20.23
CA PRO A 149 1.84 -10.42 -20.44
C PRO A 149 0.81 -10.40 -19.33
N ASN A 150 0.45 -11.54 -18.80
CA ASN A 150 -0.62 -11.75 -17.82
C ASN A 150 -0.09 -11.93 -16.38
N GLN A 151 1.22 -11.82 -16.18
CA GLN A 151 1.87 -11.99 -14.89
C GLN A 151 1.95 -10.66 -14.14
N TYR A 152 1.82 -10.74 -12.84
CA TYR A 152 2.15 -9.64 -11.93
C TYR A 152 2.98 -10.16 -10.75
N ILE A 153 3.76 -9.27 -10.15
CA ILE A 153 4.56 -9.54 -8.97
C ILE A 153 4.32 -8.46 -7.92
N ILE A 154 4.37 -8.85 -6.66
CA ILE A 154 4.26 -7.94 -5.52
C ILE A 154 5.62 -7.91 -4.84
N LYS A 155 6.14 -6.69 -4.63
CA LYS A 155 7.40 -6.46 -3.92
C LYS A 155 7.16 -5.67 -2.64
N ILE A 156 7.83 -6.08 -1.58
CA ILE A 156 7.92 -5.34 -0.33
C ILE A 156 9.37 -4.91 -0.14
N LYS A 157 9.58 -3.60 -0.01
CA LYS A 157 10.92 -2.99 0.11
C LYS A 157 11.88 -3.46 -0.99
N GLY A 158 11.38 -3.53 -2.24
CA GLY A 158 12.14 -3.94 -3.41
C GLY A 158 12.36 -5.46 -3.56
N ILE A 159 11.93 -6.27 -2.61
CA ILE A 159 12.05 -7.74 -2.65
C ILE A 159 10.72 -8.34 -3.10
N GLN A 160 10.77 -9.20 -4.13
CA GLN A 160 9.59 -9.95 -4.57
C GLN A 160 9.17 -10.94 -3.47
N VAL A 161 7.92 -10.80 -3.01
CA VAL A 161 7.32 -11.65 -1.97
C VAL A 161 6.22 -12.55 -2.52
N SER A 162 5.61 -12.16 -3.63
CA SER A 162 4.57 -12.96 -4.28
C SER A 162 4.45 -12.66 -5.76
N GLU A 163 3.79 -13.57 -6.48
CA GLU A 163 3.45 -13.42 -7.90
C GLU A 163 2.10 -14.06 -8.19
N GLY A 164 1.50 -13.68 -9.31
CA GLY A 164 0.27 -14.27 -9.78
C GLY A 164 0.08 -14.07 -11.29
N GLU A 165 -0.89 -14.76 -11.84
CA GLU A 165 -1.26 -14.67 -13.25
C GLU A 165 -2.76 -14.37 -13.38
N ILE A 166 -3.12 -13.48 -14.32
CA ILE A 166 -4.49 -13.04 -14.57
C ILE A 166 -4.82 -13.16 -16.04
N LEU A 167 -5.97 -13.74 -16.34
CA LEU A 167 -6.53 -13.72 -17.70
C LEU A 167 -7.56 -12.58 -17.80
N PHE A 168 -7.21 -11.52 -18.55
CA PHE A 168 -7.97 -10.27 -18.63
C PHE A 168 -9.45 -10.47 -19.00
N ASP A 169 -9.73 -11.28 -20.04
CA ASP A 169 -11.10 -11.50 -20.54
C ASP A 169 -11.82 -12.69 -19.88
N HIS A 170 -11.36 -13.14 -18.72
CA HIS A 170 -11.90 -14.28 -18.01
C HIS A 170 -12.28 -13.92 -16.57
N TYR A 171 -13.09 -14.76 -15.97
CA TYR A 171 -13.44 -14.71 -14.55
C TYR A 171 -12.89 -15.95 -13.86
N MET A 172 -12.52 -15.82 -12.61
CA MET A 172 -12.07 -16.94 -11.80
C MET A 172 -13.26 -17.52 -11.03
N ALA A 173 -13.56 -18.78 -11.26
CA ALA A 173 -14.60 -19.53 -10.56
C ALA A 173 -13.96 -20.46 -9.53
N MET A 174 -14.32 -20.29 -8.27
CA MET A 174 -13.86 -21.10 -7.14
C MET A 174 -14.99 -21.93 -6.58
N ASN A 175 -14.71 -23.22 -6.29
CA ASN A 175 -15.67 -24.09 -5.63
C ASN A 175 -15.59 -23.86 -4.10
N PRO A 176 -16.66 -23.39 -3.45
CA PRO A 176 -16.67 -23.13 -2.01
C PRO A 176 -16.82 -24.41 -1.15
N GLY A 177 -16.73 -25.59 -1.78
CA GLY A 177 -16.83 -26.89 -1.10
C GLY A 177 -18.00 -27.76 -1.59
N TYR A 178 -19.04 -27.16 -2.15
CA TYR A 178 -20.16 -27.88 -2.76
C TYR A 178 -20.68 -27.12 -3.98
N VAL A 179 -20.69 -27.79 -5.12
CA VAL A 179 -21.26 -27.28 -6.36
C VAL A 179 -22.16 -28.35 -6.97
N GLU A 180 -23.22 -27.95 -7.65
CA GLU A 180 -24.21 -28.90 -8.24
C GLU A 180 -23.65 -29.65 -9.46
N GLU A 181 -22.77 -28.99 -10.25
CA GLU A 181 -22.20 -29.52 -11.46
C GLU A 181 -20.81 -28.92 -11.68
N GLU A 182 -19.85 -29.70 -12.21
CA GLU A 182 -18.53 -29.20 -12.58
C GLU A 182 -18.60 -28.34 -13.85
N ILE A 183 -17.95 -27.19 -13.82
CA ILE A 183 -17.80 -26.29 -14.97
C ILE A 183 -16.48 -26.54 -15.66
N THR A 184 -16.50 -26.50 -17.00
CA THR A 184 -15.30 -26.61 -17.84
C THR A 184 -14.65 -25.24 -18.02
N GLY A 185 -13.33 -25.18 -17.86
CA GLY A 185 -12.52 -23.98 -18.06
C GLY A 185 -11.04 -24.30 -17.98
N ILE A 186 -10.19 -23.30 -17.79
CA ILE A 186 -8.75 -23.45 -17.67
C ILE A 186 -8.41 -23.61 -16.18
N PRO A 187 -7.89 -24.77 -15.74
CA PRO A 187 -7.55 -25.00 -14.34
C PRO A 187 -6.46 -24.03 -13.89
N THR A 188 -6.61 -23.49 -12.67
CA THR A 188 -5.68 -22.57 -12.05
C THR A 188 -5.75 -22.66 -10.52
N PHE A 189 -4.97 -21.83 -9.83
CA PHE A 189 -5.07 -21.63 -8.39
C PHE A 189 -5.29 -20.15 -8.09
N GLU A 190 -6.12 -19.88 -7.10
CA GLU A 190 -6.30 -18.53 -6.58
C GLU A 190 -5.00 -18.11 -5.84
N PRO A 191 -4.42 -16.94 -6.15
CA PRO A 191 -3.06 -16.60 -5.71
C PRO A 191 -2.93 -16.28 -4.21
N SER A 192 -4.02 -15.86 -3.53
CA SER A 192 -3.95 -15.45 -2.11
C SER A 192 -3.88 -16.64 -1.15
N PHE A 193 -4.75 -17.63 -1.38
CA PHE A 193 -4.93 -18.80 -0.48
C PHE A 193 -4.56 -20.13 -1.15
N HIS A 194 -4.11 -20.06 -2.39
CA HIS A 194 -3.72 -21.22 -3.21
C HIS A 194 -4.84 -22.26 -3.37
N LEU A 195 -6.09 -21.79 -3.42
CA LEU A 195 -7.26 -22.62 -3.61
C LEU A 195 -7.43 -23.02 -5.07
N PRO A 196 -7.86 -24.27 -5.37
CA PRO A 196 -8.17 -24.69 -6.73
C PRO A 196 -9.24 -23.80 -7.34
N ALA A 197 -9.00 -23.30 -8.53
CA ALA A 197 -9.90 -22.41 -9.26
C ALA A 197 -9.89 -22.74 -10.76
N ILE A 198 -10.82 -22.16 -11.49
CA ILE A 198 -10.99 -22.35 -12.93
C ILE A 198 -11.21 -21.00 -13.58
N TRP A 199 -10.44 -20.69 -14.63
CA TRP A 199 -10.76 -19.55 -15.48
C TRP A 199 -11.92 -19.91 -16.43
N ILE A 200 -12.96 -19.09 -16.39
CA ILE A 200 -14.16 -19.21 -17.23
C ILE A 200 -14.37 -17.95 -18.06
N THR A 201 -15.06 -18.07 -19.18
CA THR A 201 -15.43 -16.94 -20.02
C THR A 201 -16.61 -16.17 -19.41
N GLU A 202 -16.80 -14.91 -19.82
CA GLU A 202 -17.94 -14.10 -19.37
C GLU A 202 -19.29 -14.78 -19.64
N GLY A 203 -19.45 -15.46 -20.79
CA GLY A 203 -20.67 -16.19 -21.11
C GLY A 203 -21.00 -17.36 -20.18
N GLN A 204 -20.03 -17.83 -19.39
CA GLN A 204 -20.23 -18.91 -18.40
C GLN A 204 -20.48 -18.38 -16.98
N ARG A 205 -20.31 -17.07 -16.75
CA ARG A 205 -20.37 -16.44 -15.43
C ARG A 205 -21.69 -16.71 -14.71
N GLU A 206 -22.82 -16.35 -15.34
CA GLU A 206 -24.16 -16.53 -14.74
C GLU A 206 -24.45 -18.01 -14.43
N ARG A 207 -24.00 -18.91 -15.31
CA ARG A 207 -24.15 -20.35 -15.07
C ARG A 207 -23.30 -20.80 -13.89
N ALA A 208 -22.05 -20.33 -13.77
CA ALA A 208 -21.16 -20.66 -12.67
C ALA A 208 -21.76 -20.21 -11.33
N GLU A 209 -22.24 -18.97 -11.28
CA GLU A 209 -22.90 -18.41 -10.08
C GLU A 209 -24.15 -19.22 -9.70
N SER A 210 -24.96 -19.65 -10.69
CA SER A 210 -26.17 -20.45 -10.46
C SER A 210 -25.87 -21.87 -9.96
N LEU A 211 -24.70 -22.42 -10.30
CA LEU A 211 -24.24 -23.73 -9.83
C LEU A 211 -23.56 -23.68 -8.45
N GLY A 212 -23.42 -22.50 -7.85
CA GLY A 212 -22.85 -22.30 -6.52
C GLY A 212 -21.34 -21.97 -6.50
N TYR A 213 -20.73 -21.67 -7.64
CA TYR A 213 -19.34 -21.17 -7.67
C TYR A 213 -19.27 -19.73 -7.18
N THR A 214 -18.19 -19.40 -6.48
CA THR A 214 -17.81 -18.00 -6.24
C THR A 214 -17.05 -17.49 -7.45
N VAL A 215 -17.60 -16.50 -8.17
CA VAL A 215 -17.01 -15.95 -9.39
C VAL A 215 -16.43 -14.56 -9.11
N VAL A 216 -15.15 -14.39 -9.46
CA VAL A 216 -14.38 -13.16 -9.15
C VAL A 216 -13.76 -12.61 -10.44
N ASP A 217 -13.83 -11.29 -10.60
CA ASP A 217 -13.20 -10.56 -11.70
C ASP A 217 -11.68 -10.39 -11.50
N PRO A 218 -10.89 -10.25 -12.56
CA PRO A 218 -9.43 -10.14 -12.47
C PRO A 218 -8.91 -9.02 -11.56
N PRO A 219 -9.44 -7.78 -11.59
CA PRO A 219 -8.99 -6.74 -10.66
C PRO A 219 -9.23 -7.09 -9.19
N SER A 220 -10.33 -7.78 -8.87
CA SER A 220 -10.63 -8.23 -7.50
C SER A 220 -9.64 -9.28 -7.02
N ILE A 221 -9.18 -10.16 -7.90
CA ILE A 221 -8.16 -11.17 -7.55
C ILE A 221 -6.86 -10.48 -7.17
N ILE A 222 -6.38 -9.53 -7.99
CA ILE A 222 -5.16 -8.76 -7.67
C ILE A 222 -5.36 -7.99 -6.35
N ALA A 223 -6.52 -7.35 -6.16
CA ALA A 223 -6.82 -6.58 -4.96
C ALA A 223 -6.84 -7.45 -3.69
N THR A 224 -7.42 -8.64 -3.75
CA THR A 224 -7.44 -9.60 -2.64
C THR A 224 -6.03 -10.07 -2.32
N HIS A 225 -5.26 -10.47 -3.33
CA HIS A 225 -3.89 -10.92 -3.16
C HIS A 225 -2.99 -9.83 -2.57
N LEU A 226 -3.07 -8.61 -3.11
CA LEU A 226 -2.34 -7.47 -2.58
C LEU A 226 -2.72 -7.16 -1.12
N THR A 227 -4.01 -7.26 -0.78
CA THR A 227 -4.50 -7.05 0.58
C THR A 227 -3.89 -8.06 1.54
N GLU A 228 -3.87 -9.33 1.15
CA GLU A 228 -3.34 -10.41 1.98
C GLU A 228 -1.82 -10.27 2.19
N ILE A 229 -1.07 -10.00 1.12
CA ILE A 229 0.37 -9.74 1.21
C ILE A 229 0.67 -8.52 2.10
N ILE A 230 -0.11 -7.44 2.00
CA ILE A 230 0.07 -6.28 2.88
C ILE A 230 -0.19 -6.66 4.34
N ARG A 231 -1.23 -7.46 4.65
CA ARG A 231 -1.51 -7.91 6.01
C ARG A 231 -0.38 -8.74 6.59
N GLN A 232 0.17 -9.66 5.82
CA GLN A 232 1.29 -10.51 6.25
C GLN A 232 2.55 -9.69 6.54
N HIS A 233 2.78 -8.61 5.78
CA HIS A 233 3.96 -7.75 5.91
C HIS A 233 3.72 -6.44 6.67
N ILE A 234 2.51 -6.21 7.21
CA ILE A 234 2.14 -4.93 7.83
C ILE A 234 3.04 -4.55 9.00
N ALA A 235 3.50 -5.52 9.77
CA ALA A 235 4.39 -5.32 10.90
C ALA A 235 5.74 -4.72 10.48
N GLU A 236 6.32 -5.19 9.39
CA GLU A 236 7.59 -4.67 8.88
C GLU A 236 7.44 -3.34 8.12
N LEU A 237 6.24 -3.07 7.59
CA LEU A 237 5.94 -1.81 6.93
C LEU A 237 5.76 -0.66 7.93
N LEU A 238 5.48 -0.94 9.20
CA LEU A 238 5.36 0.08 10.24
C LEU A 238 6.71 0.69 10.59
N THR A 239 6.95 1.92 10.16
CA THR A 239 8.20 2.65 10.40
C THR A 239 8.19 3.40 11.75
N ARG A 240 9.37 3.84 12.22
CA ARG A 240 9.47 4.72 13.40
C ARG A 240 8.77 6.05 13.20
N GLN A 241 8.77 6.57 11.96
CA GLN A 241 8.08 7.81 11.65
C GLN A 241 6.56 7.65 11.75
N ASP A 242 6.02 6.50 11.31
CA ASP A 242 4.60 6.21 11.44
C ASP A 242 4.20 6.12 12.92
N VAL A 243 5.00 5.45 13.73
CA VAL A 243 4.80 5.38 15.19
C VAL A 243 4.85 6.78 15.83
N GLN A 244 5.80 7.62 15.43
CA GLN A 244 5.86 9.01 15.90
C GLN A 244 4.60 9.78 15.54
N ASN A 245 4.12 9.63 14.30
CA ASN A 245 2.89 10.29 13.85
C ASN A 245 1.66 9.80 14.63
N LEU A 246 1.56 8.49 14.85
CA LEU A 246 0.48 7.90 15.67
C LEU A 246 0.51 8.44 17.13
N ILE A 247 1.68 8.51 17.75
CA ILE A 247 1.86 9.06 19.10
C ILE A 247 1.51 10.54 19.14
N ASN A 248 1.90 11.31 18.13
CA ASN A 248 1.57 12.73 18.04
C ASN A 248 0.05 12.95 17.99
N ASN A 249 -0.69 12.13 17.25
CA ASN A 249 -2.16 12.21 17.21
C ASN A 249 -2.79 11.95 18.59
N VAL A 250 -2.25 11.00 19.37
CA VAL A 250 -2.72 10.76 20.74
C VAL A 250 -2.34 11.92 21.65
N LYS A 251 -1.14 12.51 21.47
CA LYS A 251 -0.63 13.63 22.27
C LYS A 251 -1.52 14.86 22.17
N GLU A 252 -2.19 15.12 21.06
CA GLU A 252 -3.09 16.25 20.89
C GLU A 252 -4.19 16.29 21.97
N ASN A 253 -4.71 15.12 22.34
CA ASN A 253 -5.78 14.99 23.33
C ASN A 253 -5.30 14.50 24.71
N ASN A 254 -4.15 13.81 24.76
CA ASN A 254 -3.61 13.18 25.96
C ASN A 254 -2.10 13.52 26.17
N PRO A 255 -1.73 14.81 26.29
CA PRO A 255 -0.33 15.21 26.37
C PRO A 255 0.39 14.65 27.60
N SER A 256 -0.29 14.57 28.75
CA SER A 256 0.30 14.08 30.00
C SER A 256 0.80 12.63 29.89
N LEU A 257 -0.02 11.76 29.28
CA LEU A 257 0.35 10.35 29.06
C LEU A 257 1.59 10.22 28.17
N VAL A 258 1.57 10.95 27.04
CA VAL A 258 2.70 10.85 26.08
C VAL A 258 3.98 11.43 26.66
N ASP A 259 3.92 12.56 27.40
CA ASP A 259 5.11 13.18 28.02
C ASP A 259 5.66 12.36 29.20
N GLU A 260 4.84 11.53 29.83
CA GLU A 260 5.26 10.54 30.83
C GLU A 260 5.95 9.35 30.18
N LEU A 261 5.34 8.78 29.12
CA LEU A 261 5.81 7.55 28.49
C LEU A 261 7.05 7.79 27.62
N VAL A 262 7.03 8.79 26.73
CA VAL A 262 8.05 9.01 25.69
C VAL A 262 8.81 10.31 25.92
N PRO A 263 10.14 10.29 25.99
CA PRO A 263 11.08 9.14 25.96
C PRO A 263 11.41 8.60 27.36
N LYS A 264 10.73 9.03 28.42
CA LYS A 264 11.16 8.81 29.82
C LYS A 264 11.11 7.33 30.23
N LEU A 265 10.01 6.66 29.95
CA LEU A 265 9.81 5.25 30.28
C LEU A 265 10.23 4.35 29.14
N LEU A 266 9.77 4.63 27.91
CA LEU A 266 10.06 3.86 26.71
C LEU A 266 10.51 4.77 25.56
N GLY A 267 11.44 4.27 24.75
CA GLY A 267 11.82 4.89 23.48
C GLY A 267 10.85 4.50 22.36
N LEU A 268 10.86 5.29 21.26
CA LEU A 268 10.05 4.99 20.06
C LEU A 268 10.28 3.59 19.50
N GLY A 269 11.53 3.08 19.58
CA GLY A 269 11.87 1.75 19.08
C GLY A 269 11.25 0.61 19.90
N GLU A 270 11.08 0.79 21.22
CA GLU A 270 10.43 -0.18 22.10
C GLU A 270 8.92 -0.21 21.82
N ILE A 271 8.30 0.95 21.69
CA ILE A 271 6.88 1.09 21.33
C ILE A 271 6.64 0.50 19.94
N GLN A 272 7.50 0.82 18.95
CA GLN A 272 7.41 0.24 17.61
C GLN A 272 7.39 -1.29 17.65
N LYS A 273 8.28 -1.91 18.44
CA LYS A 273 8.32 -3.37 18.56
C LYS A 273 7.04 -3.96 19.14
N VAL A 274 6.48 -3.33 20.17
CA VAL A 274 5.19 -3.78 20.73
C VAL A 274 4.08 -3.69 19.68
N LEU A 275 3.98 -2.56 18.97
CA LEU A 275 2.99 -2.39 17.90
C LEU A 275 3.21 -3.39 16.74
N GLN A 276 4.45 -3.65 16.37
CA GLN A 276 4.80 -4.64 15.35
C GLN A 276 4.42 -6.07 15.80
N ASN A 277 4.62 -6.42 17.07
CA ASN A 277 4.24 -7.72 17.60
C ASN A 277 2.71 -7.91 17.55
N LEU A 278 1.93 -6.89 17.92
CA LEU A 278 0.47 -6.92 17.81
C LEU A 278 0.02 -7.11 16.35
N LEU A 279 0.58 -6.32 15.43
CA LEU A 279 0.25 -6.37 14.01
C LEU A 279 0.64 -7.71 13.36
N ARG A 280 1.77 -8.31 13.77
CA ARG A 280 2.20 -9.63 13.28
C ARG A 280 1.19 -10.73 13.61
N GLU A 281 0.52 -10.61 14.75
CA GLU A 281 -0.57 -11.50 15.14
C GLU A 281 -1.96 -10.99 14.69
N GLY A 282 -1.98 -9.99 13.82
CA GLY A 282 -3.22 -9.41 13.28
C GLY A 282 -4.06 -8.66 14.31
N ILE A 283 -3.52 -8.30 15.46
CA ILE A 283 -4.23 -7.49 16.47
C ILE A 283 -4.20 -6.03 16.07
N SER A 284 -5.38 -5.40 16.07
CA SER A 284 -5.53 -3.98 15.75
C SER A 284 -4.84 -3.09 16.77
N ILE A 285 -4.08 -2.12 16.29
CA ILE A 285 -3.48 -1.07 17.11
C ILE A 285 -4.30 0.23 17.12
N ARG A 286 -5.56 0.17 16.64
CA ARG A 286 -6.44 1.33 16.52
C ARG A 286 -6.75 2.00 17.85
N ASP A 287 -6.90 1.20 18.91
CA ASP A 287 -7.05 1.70 20.28
C ASP A 287 -5.67 2.01 20.89
N LEU A 288 -4.97 2.96 20.25
CA LEU A 288 -3.62 3.33 20.65
C LEU A 288 -3.58 3.96 22.04
N LEU A 289 -4.67 4.60 22.47
CA LEU A 289 -4.75 5.18 23.83
C LEU A 289 -4.61 4.08 24.89
N THR A 290 -5.43 3.04 24.84
CA THR A 290 -5.34 1.89 25.77
C THR A 290 -3.97 1.20 25.71
N ILE A 291 -3.38 1.10 24.51
CA ILE A 291 -2.04 0.53 24.34
C ILE A 291 -1.01 1.38 25.09
N LEU A 292 -0.99 2.71 24.89
CA LEU A 292 -0.01 3.60 25.51
C LEU A 292 -0.20 3.70 27.02
N GLU A 293 -1.44 3.71 27.52
CA GLU A 293 -1.74 3.67 28.96
C GLU A 293 -1.18 2.38 29.59
N THR A 294 -1.45 1.23 28.99
CA THR A 294 -0.91 -0.04 29.46
C THR A 294 0.63 -0.05 29.45
N LEU A 295 1.24 0.51 28.40
CA LEU A 295 2.69 0.63 28.36
C LEU A 295 3.25 1.54 29.45
N ALA A 296 2.57 2.66 29.77
CA ALA A 296 2.97 3.54 30.85
C ALA A 296 2.88 2.85 32.24
N ASP A 297 1.84 2.06 32.47
CA ASP A 297 1.66 1.33 33.72
C ASP A 297 2.73 0.25 33.95
N TYR A 298 3.11 -0.47 32.90
CA TYR A 298 4.00 -1.63 33.04
C TYR A 298 5.47 -1.35 32.70
N ALA A 299 5.79 -0.28 31.97
CA ALA A 299 7.17 0.08 31.64
C ALA A 299 8.09 0.29 32.84
N PRO A 300 7.62 0.78 34.02
CA PRO A 300 8.46 0.85 35.22
C PRO A 300 8.88 -0.52 35.74
N THR A 301 8.14 -1.59 35.45
CA THR A 301 8.43 -2.95 35.94
C THR A 301 9.26 -3.77 34.97
N THR A 302 9.09 -3.56 33.67
CA THR A 302 9.84 -4.27 32.62
C THR A 302 9.95 -3.44 31.34
N ARG A 303 11.07 -3.57 30.66
CA ARG A 303 11.29 -3.03 29.30
C ARG A 303 11.31 -4.12 28.23
N ASP A 304 11.09 -5.37 28.59
CA ASP A 304 10.98 -6.44 27.64
C ASP A 304 9.72 -6.25 26.79
N THR A 305 9.94 -5.97 25.49
CA THR A 305 8.87 -5.64 24.55
C THR A 305 7.91 -6.80 24.31
N ASP A 306 8.34 -8.03 24.51
CA ASP A 306 7.51 -9.21 24.36
C ASP A 306 6.56 -9.35 25.56
N ILE A 307 7.08 -9.14 26.77
CA ILE A 307 6.26 -9.13 28.01
C ILE A 307 5.29 -7.95 27.99
N LEU A 308 5.75 -6.78 27.55
CA LEU A 308 4.87 -5.61 27.39
C LEU A 308 3.75 -5.87 26.38
N THR A 309 4.05 -6.60 25.30
CA THR A 309 3.03 -7.01 24.32
C THR A 309 1.96 -7.89 24.97
N GLU A 310 2.33 -8.84 25.84
CA GLU A 310 1.35 -9.67 26.54
C GLU A 310 0.43 -8.85 27.47
N TYR A 311 0.97 -7.86 28.20
CA TYR A 311 0.13 -6.96 29.01
C TYR A 311 -0.82 -6.14 28.16
N VAL A 312 -0.34 -5.61 27.04
CA VAL A 312 -1.18 -4.88 26.08
C VAL A 312 -2.27 -5.78 25.51
N ARG A 313 -1.97 -7.02 25.14
CA ARG A 313 -2.97 -7.98 24.65
C ARG A 313 -4.07 -8.23 25.69
N GLN A 314 -3.71 -8.37 26.98
CA GLN A 314 -4.70 -8.51 28.07
C GLN A 314 -5.61 -7.28 28.20
N SER A 315 -5.07 -6.08 28.02
CA SER A 315 -5.87 -4.84 28.03
C SER A 315 -6.78 -4.74 26.80
N LEU A 316 -6.38 -5.34 25.68
CA LEU A 316 -7.15 -5.39 24.43
C LEU A 316 -8.10 -6.61 24.36
N LYS A 317 -8.37 -7.32 25.48
CA LYS A 317 -9.18 -8.55 25.52
C LYS A 317 -10.52 -8.43 24.78
N ARG A 318 -11.18 -7.26 24.84
CA ARG A 318 -12.45 -7.00 24.16
C ARG A 318 -12.27 -7.05 22.65
N ALA A 319 -11.25 -6.41 22.11
CA ALA A 319 -10.96 -6.39 20.68
C ALA A 319 -10.57 -7.80 20.19
N ILE A 320 -9.76 -8.52 20.96
CA ILE A 320 -9.35 -9.90 20.68
C ILE A 320 -10.56 -10.82 20.70
N SER A 321 -11.41 -10.72 21.73
CA SER A 321 -12.62 -11.52 21.85
C SER A 321 -13.59 -11.26 20.69
N THR A 322 -13.82 -10.00 20.33
CA THR A 322 -14.70 -9.67 19.20
C THR A 322 -14.19 -10.21 17.87
N LYS A 323 -12.88 -10.26 17.70
CA LYS A 323 -12.26 -10.74 16.46
C LYS A 323 -12.37 -12.26 16.30
N TYR A 324 -12.10 -13.01 17.34
CA TYR A 324 -11.93 -14.48 17.24
C TYR A 324 -13.11 -15.28 17.79
N PHE A 325 -13.97 -14.66 18.58
CA PHE A 325 -15.07 -15.32 19.28
C PHE A 325 -16.41 -14.61 18.97
N PRO A 326 -17.19 -15.09 17.99
CA PRO A 326 -18.49 -14.50 17.67
C PRO A 326 -19.45 -14.52 18.85
N SER A 327 -20.16 -13.40 19.07
CA SER A 327 -20.94 -13.13 20.29
C SER A 327 -22.14 -14.06 20.54
N HIS A 328 -22.51 -14.92 19.61
CA HIS A 328 -23.74 -15.74 19.69
C HIS A 328 -23.49 -17.23 19.40
N GLU A 329 -22.24 -17.63 19.31
CA GLU A 329 -21.87 -19.01 19.01
C GLU A 329 -20.84 -19.52 20.01
N THR A 330 -21.02 -20.76 20.44
CA THR A 330 -19.97 -21.47 21.19
C THR A 330 -18.77 -21.70 20.28
N THR A 331 -17.64 -21.09 20.60
CA THR A 331 -16.43 -21.22 19.78
C THR A 331 -15.66 -22.48 20.17
N SER A 332 -15.37 -23.31 19.16
CA SER A 332 -14.54 -24.53 19.35
C SER A 332 -13.08 -24.13 19.44
N VAL A 333 -12.41 -24.58 20.49
CA VAL A 333 -10.99 -24.29 20.74
C VAL A 333 -10.23 -25.58 21.05
N LEU A 334 -8.95 -25.57 20.80
CA LEU A 334 -8.01 -26.58 21.28
C LEU A 334 -7.39 -26.11 22.60
N THR A 335 -7.00 -27.05 23.44
CA THR A 335 -6.26 -26.77 24.66
C THR A 335 -4.88 -27.43 24.60
N LEU A 336 -3.94 -26.90 25.37
CA LEU A 336 -2.61 -27.45 25.47
C LEU A 336 -2.50 -28.35 26.72
N ASP A 337 -1.88 -29.54 26.60
CA ASP A 337 -1.62 -30.39 27.76
C ASP A 337 -0.76 -29.62 28.77
N PRO A 338 -1.14 -29.60 30.06
CA PRO A 338 -0.35 -28.94 31.10
C PRO A 338 1.12 -29.41 31.17
N LYS A 339 1.42 -30.62 30.72
CA LYS A 339 2.79 -31.13 30.65
C LYS A 339 3.59 -30.39 29.57
N ILE A 340 2.98 -30.14 28.42
CA ILE A 340 3.62 -29.35 27.34
C ILE A 340 3.82 -27.92 27.82
N GLU A 341 2.85 -27.31 28.50
CA GLU A 341 3.02 -25.98 29.07
C GLU A 341 4.20 -25.91 30.05
N GLN A 342 4.31 -26.88 30.96
CA GLN A 342 5.44 -26.96 31.90
C GLN A 342 6.77 -27.17 31.18
N GLU A 343 6.81 -27.98 30.13
CA GLU A 343 8.00 -28.23 29.34
C GLU A 343 8.47 -27.00 28.58
N VAL A 344 7.54 -26.30 27.93
CA VAL A 344 7.82 -25.04 27.26
C VAL A 344 8.38 -24.03 28.25
N MET A 345 7.74 -23.86 29.41
CA MET A 345 8.22 -22.94 30.44
C MET A 345 9.58 -23.31 31.00
N GLY A 346 9.82 -24.62 31.25
CA GLY A 346 11.11 -25.12 31.73
C GLY A 346 12.24 -24.96 30.72
N SER A 347 11.90 -24.80 29.44
CA SER A 347 12.85 -24.66 28.35
C SER A 347 13.15 -23.19 28.01
N VAL A 348 12.49 -22.22 28.65
CA VAL A 348 12.77 -20.79 28.47
C VAL A 348 14.09 -20.41 29.14
N LYS A 349 15.00 -19.85 28.35
CA LYS A 349 16.26 -19.30 28.85
C LYS A 349 16.28 -17.81 28.72
N GLN A 350 16.65 -17.14 29.82
CA GLN A 350 16.80 -15.69 29.87
C GLN A 350 18.22 -15.31 29.46
N THR A 351 18.30 -14.28 28.60
CA THR A 351 19.57 -13.66 28.20
C THR A 351 19.50 -12.14 28.40
N GLU A 352 20.64 -11.47 28.26
CA GLU A 352 20.68 -10.01 28.30
C GLU A 352 19.84 -9.33 27.22
N THR A 353 19.59 -10.02 26.11
CA THR A 353 18.82 -9.51 24.96
C THR A 353 17.35 -9.95 24.93
N GLY A 354 16.88 -10.71 25.93
CA GLY A 354 15.51 -11.22 26.03
C GLY A 354 15.45 -12.71 26.33
N ALA A 355 14.25 -13.25 26.43
CA ALA A 355 14.01 -14.66 26.67
C ALA A 355 13.80 -15.43 25.35
N PHE A 356 14.36 -16.63 25.25
CA PHE A 356 14.16 -17.51 24.09
C PHE A 356 13.85 -18.96 24.53
N LEU A 357 13.12 -19.66 23.66
CA LEU A 357 12.79 -21.05 23.87
C LEU A 357 13.93 -21.94 23.42
N ASN A 358 14.47 -22.76 24.34
CA ASN A 358 15.53 -23.72 24.07
C ASN A 358 15.00 -25.16 24.25
N LEU A 359 14.08 -25.56 23.39
CA LEU A 359 13.48 -26.89 23.37
C LEU A 359 14.33 -27.82 22.50
N ASP A 360 14.39 -29.11 22.88
CA ASP A 360 15.03 -30.14 22.05
C ASP A 360 14.36 -30.22 20.67
N PRO A 361 15.11 -30.26 19.54
CA PRO A 361 14.55 -30.30 18.20
C PRO A 361 13.59 -31.47 17.93
N ALA A 362 13.89 -32.64 18.49
CA ALA A 362 13.01 -33.81 18.34
C ALA A 362 11.69 -33.58 19.08
N ARG A 363 11.77 -32.94 20.23
CA ARG A 363 10.59 -32.62 21.06
C ARG A 363 9.76 -31.50 20.41
N SER A 364 10.40 -30.45 19.89
CA SER A 364 9.74 -29.39 19.11
C SER A 364 8.95 -29.99 17.95
N LYS A 365 9.56 -30.89 17.19
CA LYS A 365 8.92 -31.58 16.08
C LYS A 365 7.72 -32.43 16.50
N ALA A 366 7.83 -33.13 17.65
CA ALA A 366 6.73 -33.95 18.20
C ALA A 366 5.53 -33.07 18.56
N ILE A 367 5.78 -31.92 19.23
CA ILE A 367 4.73 -30.94 19.58
C ILE A 367 4.09 -30.38 18.33
N LEU A 368 4.89 -29.96 17.35
CA LEU A 368 4.38 -29.39 16.06
C LEU A 368 3.52 -30.41 15.31
N ASN A 369 3.93 -31.68 15.26
CA ASN A 369 3.12 -32.72 14.62
C ASN A 369 1.77 -32.90 15.34
N ALA A 370 1.77 -32.94 16.66
CA ALA A 370 0.54 -33.06 17.45
C ALA A 370 -0.37 -31.85 17.27
N VAL A 371 0.19 -30.62 17.15
CA VAL A 371 -0.55 -29.42 16.82
C VAL A 371 -1.21 -29.57 15.44
N GLY A 372 -0.46 -30.02 14.42
CA GLY A 372 -0.99 -30.20 13.07
C GLY A 372 -2.12 -31.23 12.98
N GLU A 373 -2.07 -32.31 13.78
CA GLU A 373 -3.16 -33.29 13.84
C GLU A 373 -4.43 -32.71 14.45
N GLU A 374 -4.31 -31.91 15.49
CA GLU A 374 -5.46 -31.26 16.11
C GLU A 374 -6.03 -30.11 15.24
N ILE A 375 -5.19 -29.32 14.55
CA ILE A 375 -5.61 -28.28 13.60
C ILE A 375 -6.49 -28.90 12.52
N LYS A 376 -6.07 -30.00 11.90
CA LYS A 376 -6.84 -30.69 10.85
C LYS A 376 -8.25 -31.08 11.30
N LYS A 377 -8.45 -31.38 12.58
CA LYS A 377 -9.78 -31.68 13.11
C LYS A 377 -10.70 -30.47 13.07
N LEU A 378 -10.19 -29.28 13.43
CA LEU A 378 -10.95 -28.04 13.36
C LEU A 378 -11.20 -27.61 11.91
N GLU A 379 -10.20 -27.71 11.05
CA GLU A 379 -10.32 -27.39 9.62
C GLU A 379 -11.37 -28.27 8.93
N ASN A 380 -11.38 -29.56 9.23
CA ASN A 380 -12.42 -30.48 8.73
C ASN A 380 -13.83 -30.13 9.22
N MET A 381 -13.97 -29.36 10.29
CA MET A 381 -15.24 -28.81 10.78
C MET A 381 -15.53 -27.44 10.20
N GLY A 382 -14.67 -26.90 9.31
CA GLY A 382 -14.78 -25.55 8.75
C GLY A 382 -14.56 -24.44 9.77
N LYS A 383 -13.78 -24.70 10.84
CA LYS A 383 -13.56 -23.76 11.95
C LYS A 383 -12.12 -23.27 11.97
N THR A 384 -11.93 -22.00 12.35
CA THR A 384 -10.61 -21.40 12.54
C THR A 384 -9.83 -22.12 13.64
N PRO A 385 -8.56 -22.49 13.44
CA PRO A 385 -7.75 -23.13 14.44
C PRO A 385 -7.33 -22.16 15.55
N ILE A 386 -7.90 -22.32 16.74
CA ILE A 386 -7.60 -21.49 17.92
C ILE A 386 -7.11 -22.42 19.04
N ILE A 387 -5.93 -22.11 19.60
CA ILE A 387 -5.38 -22.80 20.77
C ILE A 387 -5.40 -21.87 21.98
N MET A 388 -5.93 -22.38 23.08
CA MET A 388 -5.92 -21.71 24.38
C MET A 388 -4.76 -22.20 25.22
N THR A 389 -4.01 -21.25 25.81
CA THR A 389 -2.86 -21.53 26.67
C THR A 389 -2.87 -20.65 27.93
N SER A 390 -1.99 -20.98 28.89
CA SER A 390 -1.71 -20.06 30.00
C SER A 390 -1.00 -18.78 29.49
N PRO A 391 -1.21 -17.62 30.13
CA PRO A 391 -0.61 -16.35 29.68
C PRO A 391 0.90 -16.38 29.58
N ILE A 392 1.57 -17.12 30.47
CA ILE A 392 3.03 -17.18 30.51
C ILE A 392 3.60 -18.01 29.34
N VAL A 393 2.86 -19.00 28.85
CA VAL A 393 3.29 -19.92 27.77
C VAL A 393 2.98 -19.34 26.41
N ARG A 394 1.92 -18.52 26.29
CA ARG A 394 1.34 -18.08 25.03
C ARG A 394 2.37 -17.59 24.00
N MET A 395 3.19 -16.62 24.36
CA MET A 395 4.15 -16.02 23.41
C MET A 395 5.21 -17.02 22.94
N TYR A 396 5.68 -17.89 23.81
CA TYR A 396 6.67 -18.92 23.44
C TYR A 396 6.08 -19.99 22.54
N PHE A 397 4.83 -20.38 22.84
CA PHE A 397 4.12 -21.35 22.03
C PHE A 397 3.75 -20.77 20.65
N LYS A 398 3.35 -19.50 20.57
CA LYS A 398 3.13 -18.82 19.28
C LYS A 398 4.40 -18.79 18.45
N ARG A 399 5.55 -18.43 19.03
CA ARG A 399 6.84 -18.44 18.32
C ARG A 399 7.25 -19.85 17.86
N LEU A 400 6.94 -20.88 18.63
CA LEU A 400 7.21 -22.26 18.23
C LEU A 400 6.41 -22.67 17.01
N THR A 401 5.20 -22.14 16.85
CA THR A 401 4.22 -22.59 15.85
C THR A 401 4.10 -21.68 14.64
N GLU A 402 4.51 -20.40 14.70
CA GLU A 402 4.22 -19.40 13.67
C GLU A 402 4.81 -19.72 12.30
N ASP A 403 6.00 -20.32 12.24
CA ASP A 403 6.66 -20.68 10.96
C ASP A 403 6.01 -21.89 10.28
N TYR A 404 5.32 -22.74 11.03
CA TYR A 404 4.70 -23.98 10.54
C TYR A 404 3.19 -23.86 10.33
N TYR A 405 2.54 -23.04 11.17
CA TYR A 405 1.10 -22.82 11.19
C TYR A 405 0.82 -21.33 11.34
N PRO A 406 1.03 -20.53 10.28
CA PRO A 406 0.86 -19.07 10.34
C PRO A 406 -0.57 -18.66 10.72
N ASP A 407 -1.57 -19.41 10.26
CA ASP A 407 -2.99 -19.15 10.53
C ASP A 407 -3.47 -19.60 11.91
N LEU A 408 -2.59 -20.26 12.68
CA LEU A 408 -2.92 -20.69 14.03
C LEU A 408 -3.03 -19.48 14.97
N VAL A 409 -4.20 -19.31 15.54
CA VAL A 409 -4.45 -18.30 16.57
C VAL A 409 -4.12 -18.89 17.94
N VAL A 410 -3.18 -18.26 18.65
CA VAL A 410 -2.81 -18.63 20.02
C VAL A 410 -3.28 -17.53 20.97
N VAL A 411 -4.19 -17.88 21.89
CA VAL A 411 -4.82 -16.94 22.83
C VAL A 411 -4.64 -17.45 24.26
N SER A 412 -4.40 -16.53 25.19
CA SER A 412 -4.36 -16.88 26.61
C SER A 412 -5.73 -16.71 27.27
N TYR A 413 -5.94 -17.42 28.38
CA TYR A 413 -7.20 -17.32 29.14
C TYR A 413 -7.50 -15.87 29.60
N ASN A 414 -6.49 -15.02 29.79
CA ASN A 414 -6.64 -13.64 30.23
C ASN A 414 -7.07 -12.67 29.10
N GLU A 415 -6.96 -13.13 27.84
CA GLU A 415 -7.32 -12.34 26.65
C GLU A 415 -8.76 -12.54 26.22
N VAL A 416 -9.51 -13.42 26.89
CA VAL A 416 -10.90 -13.73 26.56
C VAL A 416 -11.84 -13.06 27.55
N GLU A 417 -12.91 -12.45 27.04
CA GLU A 417 -13.96 -11.88 27.89
C GLU A 417 -14.78 -12.99 28.56
N SER A 418 -15.30 -12.70 29.76
CA SER A 418 -16.04 -13.66 30.58
C SER A 418 -17.41 -14.11 30.00
N ASN A 419 -17.91 -13.36 29.02
CA ASN A 419 -19.18 -13.65 28.34
C ASN A 419 -19.00 -14.56 27.10
N VAL A 420 -17.79 -14.95 26.78
CA VAL A 420 -17.49 -15.83 25.63
C VAL A 420 -17.69 -17.30 26.06
N GLU A 421 -18.49 -18.01 25.28
CA GLU A 421 -18.69 -19.46 25.47
C GLU A 421 -17.67 -20.25 24.64
N LEU A 422 -16.82 -21.02 25.33
CA LEU A 422 -15.77 -21.82 24.73
C LEU A 422 -16.06 -23.32 24.92
N GLN A 423 -15.86 -24.10 23.86
CA GLN A 423 -15.90 -25.55 23.89
C GLN A 423 -14.55 -26.13 23.48
N SER A 424 -13.90 -26.81 24.41
CA SER A 424 -12.70 -27.57 24.05
C SER A 424 -13.12 -28.81 23.24
N VAL A 425 -12.60 -28.91 22.02
CA VAL A 425 -12.89 -29.99 21.06
C VAL A 425 -11.71 -30.93 20.89
N GLY A 426 -10.54 -30.58 21.45
CA GLY A 426 -9.34 -31.38 21.42
C GLY A 426 -8.27 -30.84 22.36
N MET A 427 -7.29 -31.67 22.66
CA MET A 427 -6.13 -31.30 23.48
C MET A 427 -4.86 -31.75 22.77
N VAL A 428 -3.94 -30.81 22.56
CA VAL A 428 -2.61 -31.09 22.00
C VAL A 428 -1.83 -31.87 23.07
N THR A 429 -1.54 -33.14 22.77
CA THR A 429 -0.74 -34.05 23.61
C THR A 429 0.41 -34.58 22.77
N ALA A 430 1.65 -34.54 23.27
CA ALA A 430 2.84 -34.97 22.55
C ALA A 430 3.79 -35.79 23.42
#